data_0c69fac5f739014c4aef851b82a1a0a9
#
_entry.id   0c69fac5f739014c4aef851b82a1a0a9
#
_cell.length_a   1.000
_cell.length_b   1.000
_cell.length_c   1.000
_cell.angle_alpha   90.00
_cell.angle_beta   90.00
_cell.angle_gamma   90.00
#
_symmetry.space_group_name_H-M   'P 1'
#
loop_
_entity.id
_entity.type
_entity.pdbx_description
1 polymer ?
#
loop_
_entity_poly.entity_id
_entity_poly.type
_entity_poly.pdbx_seq_one_letter_code
_entity_poly.pdbx_strand_id
1 'polypeptide(L)'
;MENAIIIGCSVLAAAIVAGLAALGAAKGDAEVAAQAIESMARQPESKQSVMVTMFIAIGLIEAIPIIAAVIAIVLVLANPFVK
;
A
#
# COMPACT_ATOMS: atom_id res chain seq x y z
N MET A 1 -26.87 3.70 19.84
CA MET A 1 -26.69 2.32 19.38
C MET A 1 -26.30 2.27 17.90
N GLU A 2 -27.05 2.96 17.08
CA GLU A 2 -26.78 3.03 15.64
C GLU A 2 -25.40 3.55 15.31
N ASN A 3 -25.00 4.67 15.93
CA ASN A 3 -23.66 5.23 15.72
C ASN A 3 -22.57 4.31 16.24
N ALA A 4 -22.82 3.58 17.31
CA ALA A 4 -21.82 2.62 17.84
C ALA A 4 -21.58 1.48 16.84
N ILE A 5 -22.61 1.00 16.17
CA ILE A 5 -22.48 -0.04 15.15
C ILE A 5 -21.71 0.51 13.94
N ILE A 6 -22.05 1.72 13.48
CA ILE A 6 -21.36 2.37 12.36
C ILE A 6 -19.88 2.56 12.68
N ILE A 7 -19.57 3.07 13.86
CA ILE A 7 -18.17 3.30 14.28
C ILE A 7 -17.42 1.98 14.35
N GLY A 8 -18.02 0.94 14.96
CA GLY A 8 -17.39 -0.37 15.08
C GLY A 8 -17.08 -0.98 13.71
N CYS A 9 -18.06 -0.95 12.80
CA CYS A 9 -17.87 -1.46 11.45
C CYS A 9 -16.83 -0.65 10.68
N SER A 10 -16.81 0.66 10.86
CA SER A 10 -15.86 1.54 10.18
C SER A 10 -14.43 1.29 10.66
N VAL A 11 -14.23 1.12 11.95
CA VAL A 11 -12.90 0.83 12.51
C VAL A 11 -12.41 -0.54 12.01
N LEU A 12 -13.30 -1.53 11.99
CA LEU A 12 -12.96 -2.86 11.48
C LEU A 12 -12.61 -2.80 9.98
N ALA A 13 -13.39 -2.06 9.19
CA ALA A 13 -13.12 -1.87 7.78
C ALA A 13 -11.78 -1.17 7.55
N ALA A 14 -11.49 -0.15 8.35
CA ALA A 14 -10.20 0.57 8.29
C ALA A 14 -9.03 -0.38 8.59
N ALA A 15 -9.17 -1.22 9.61
CA ALA A 15 -8.14 -2.19 9.97
C ALA A 15 -7.88 -3.20 8.84
N ILE A 16 -8.95 -3.71 8.23
CA ILE A 16 -8.86 -4.69 7.15
C ILE A 16 -8.20 -4.06 5.92
N VAL A 17 -8.66 -2.88 5.49
CA VAL A 17 -8.13 -2.25 4.28
C VAL A 17 -6.66 -1.85 4.47
N ALA A 18 -6.31 -1.30 5.63
CA ALA A 18 -4.92 -0.90 5.90
C ALA A 18 -3.99 -2.11 5.98
N GLY A 19 -4.44 -3.18 6.65
CA GLY A 19 -3.65 -4.40 6.79
C GLY A 19 -3.41 -5.09 5.46
N LEU A 20 -4.46 -5.26 4.65
CA LEU A 20 -4.34 -5.93 3.35
C LEU A 20 -3.53 -5.08 2.36
N ALA A 21 -3.73 -3.76 2.37
CA ALA A 21 -2.96 -2.87 1.51
C ALA A 21 -1.48 -2.89 1.87
N ALA A 22 -1.16 -2.84 3.16
CA ALA A 22 0.23 -2.88 3.64
C ALA A 22 0.89 -4.21 3.28
N LEU A 23 0.19 -5.32 3.47
CA LEU A 23 0.71 -6.66 3.14
C LEU A 23 0.97 -6.78 1.64
N GLY A 24 0.01 -6.34 0.81
CA GLY A 24 0.14 -6.38 -0.65
C GLY A 24 1.30 -5.52 -1.15
N ALA A 25 1.42 -4.29 -0.63
CA ALA A 25 2.50 -3.39 -1.01
C ALA A 25 3.86 -3.92 -0.57
N ALA A 26 3.97 -4.43 0.64
CA ALA A 26 5.22 -4.99 1.15
C ALA A 26 5.68 -6.17 0.30
N LYS A 27 4.76 -7.06 -0.05
CA LYS A 27 5.06 -8.21 -0.90
C LYS A 27 5.45 -7.78 -2.31
N GLY A 28 4.71 -6.85 -2.90
CA GLY A 28 5.00 -6.34 -4.25
C GLY A 28 6.34 -5.63 -4.31
N ASP A 29 6.64 -4.77 -3.34
CA ASP A 29 7.91 -4.06 -3.27
C ASP A 29 9.07 -5.04 -3.09
N ALA A 30 8.90 -6.07 -2.25
CA ALA A 30 9.93 -7.09 -2.02
C ALA A 30 10.21 -7.87 -3.31
N GLU A 31 9.19 -8.25 -4.05
CA GLU A 31 9.35 -8.98 -5.31
C GLU A 31 10.07 -8.14 -6.36
N VAL A 32 9.68 -6.87 -6.50
CA VAL A 32 10.31 -5.96 -7.46
C VAL A 32 11.77 -5.74 -7.10
N ALA A 33 12.06 -5.48 -5.82
CA ALA A 33 13.43 -5.24 -5.36
C ALA A 33 14.32 -6.48 -5.54
N ALA A 34 13.80 -7.67 -5.24
CA ALA A 34 14.55 -8.91 -5.40
C ALA A 34 14.90 -9.15 -6.86
N GLN A 35 13.94 -8.94 -7.77
CA GLN A 35 14.17 -9.11 -9.20
C GLN A 35 15.15 -8.06 -9.74
N ALA A 36 15.04 -6.82 -9.28
CA ALA A 36 15.95 -5.76 -9.69
C ALA A 36 17.40 -6.08 -9.29
N ILE A 37 17.59 -6.52 -8.05
CA ILE A 37 18.92 -6.89 -7.56
C ILE A 37 19.50 -8.03 -8.37
N GLU A 38 18.71 -9.06 -8.64
CA GLU A 38 19.13 -10.20 -9.44
C GLU A 38 19.52 -9.78 -10.85
N SER A 39 18.71 -8.93 -11.49
CA SER A 39 18.97 -8.44 -12.84
C SER A 39 20.25 -7.62 -12.90
N MET A 40 20.48 -6.75 -11.92
CA MET A 40 21.70 -5.94 -11.84
C MET A 40 22.94 -6.80 -11.61
N ALA A 41 22.79 -7.88 -10.84
CA ALA A 41 23.91 -8.81 -10.62
C ALA A 41 24.29 -9.55 -11.89
N ARG A 42 23.29 -9.92 -12.70
CA ARG A 42 23.53 -10.62 -13.97
C ARG A 42 24.01 -9.69 -15.09
N GLN A 43 23.53 -8.47 -15.11
CA GLN A 43 23.84 -7.49 -16.15
C GLN A 43 24.18 -6.14 -15.51
N PRO A 44 25.40 -5.99 -14.98
CA PRO A 44 25.79 -4.74 -14.31
C PRO A 44 25.69 -3.52 -15.21
N GLU A 45 25.83 -3.66 -16.51
CA GLU A 45 25.74 -2.57 -17.48
C GLU A 45 24.33 -2.00 -17.57
N SER A 46 23.30 -2.72 -17.13
CA SER A 46 21.90 -2.25 -17.14
C SER A 46 21.47 -1.68 -15.80
N LYS A 47 22.38 -1.52 -14.83
CA LYS A 47 22.06 -1.07 -13.48
C LYS A 47 21.21 0.19 -13.45
N GLN A 48 21.61 1.22 -14.21
CA GLN A 48 20.91 2.49 -14.23
C GLN A 48 19.45 2.33 -14.70
N SER A 49 19.25 1.62 -15.79
CA SER A 49 17.94 1.37 -16.37
C SER A 49 17.05 0.56 -15.42
N VAL A 50 17.61 -0.48 -14.81
CA VAL A 50 16.88 -1.34 -13.87
C VAL A 50 16.48 -0.55 -12.63
N MET A 51 17.38 0.29 -12.08
CA MET A 51 17.07 1.08 -10.90
C MET A 51 15.96 2.09 -11.16
N VAL A 52 15.96 2.77 -12.31
CA VAL A 52 14.91 3.72 -12.67
C VAL A 52 13.56 2.99 -12.79
N THR A 53 13.53 1.86 -13.48
CA THR A 53 12.31 1.08 -13.64
C THR A 53 11.80 0.56 -12.28
N MET A 54 12.70 0.12 -11.41
CA MET A 54 12.36 -0.34 -10.07
C MET A 54 11.70 0.76 -9.26
N PHE A 55 12.26 1.98 -9.26
CA PHE A 55 11.68 3.08 -8.51
C PHE A 55 10.29 3.48 -9.04
N ILE A 56 10.10 3.44 -10.36
CA ILE A 56 8.79 3.72 -10.96
C ILE A 56 7.78 2.64 -10.52
N ALA A 57 8.17 1.37 -10.57
CA ALA A 57 7.30 0.25 -10.18
C ALA A 57 6.92 0.34 -8.70
N ILE A 58 7.89 0.60 -7.82
CA ILE A 58 7.64 0.73 -6.39
C ILE A 58 6.72 1.92 -6.11
N GLY A 59 6.93 3.04 -6.80
CA GLY A 59 6.05 4.20 -6.66
C GLY A 59 4.60 3.88 -7.04
N LEU A 60 4.39 3.13 -8.11
CA LEU A 60 3.06 2.71 -8.53
C LEU A 60 2.42 1.73 -7.52
N ILE A 61 3.21 0.82 -6.97
CA ILE A 61 2.74 -0.13 -5.96
C ILE A 61 2.30 0.62 -4.70
N GLU A 62 3.05 1.66 -4.29
CA GLU A 62 2.74 2.43 -3.09
C GLU A 62 1.51 3.34 -3.24
N ALA A 63 1.11 3.68 -4.46
CA ALA A 63 -0.03 4.59 -4.68
C ALA A 63 -1.32 4.04 -4.07
N ILE A 64 -1.61 2.76 -4.25
CA ILE A 64 -2.85 2.14 -3.75
C ILE A 64 -2.87 2.06 -2.22
N PRO A 65 -1.81 1.62 -1.52
CA PRO A 65 -1.78 1.67 -0.06
C PRO A 65 -1.94 3.06 0.52
N ILE A 66 -1.41 4.10 -0.15
CA ILE A 66 -1.57 5.48 0.30
C ILE A 66 -3.04 5.89 0.24
N ILE A 67 -3.75 5.55 -0.84
CA ILE A 67 -5.17 5.79 -0.98
C ILE A 67 -5.95 5.04 0.11
N ALA A 68 -5.60 3.78 0.35
CA ALA A 68 -6.22 2.97 1.39
C ALA A 68 -6.01 3.58 2.77
N ALA A 69 -4.82 4.12 3.03
CA ALA A 69 -4.50 4.78 4.31
C ALA A 69 -5.38 6.02 4.51
N VAL A 70 -5.59 6.81 3.45
CA VAL A 70 -6.47 7.98 3.51
C VAL A 70 -7.90 7.57 3.84
N ILE A 71 -8.41 6.52 3.19
CA ILE A 71 -9.75 6.00 3.46
C ILE A 71 -9.86 5.53 4.91
N ALA A 72 -8.86 4.81 5.40
CA ALA A 72 -8.83 4.32 6.78
C ALA A 72 -8.86 5.48 7.78
N ILE A 73 -8.09 6.53 7.53
CA ILE A 73 -8.05 7.72 8.39
C ILE A 73 -9.42 8.41 8.39
N VAL A 74 -10.04 8.56 7.23
CA VAL A 74 -11.38 9.17 7.12
C VAL A 74 -12.41 8.36 7.91
N LEU A 75 -12.38 7.04 7.82
CA LEU A 75 -13.33 6.19 8.53
C LEU A 75 -13.15 6.26 10.06
N VAL A 76 -11.92 6.47 10.53
CA VAL A 76 -11.64 6.51 11.97
C VAL A 76 -11.86 7.91 12.55
N LEU A 77 -11.34 8.95 11.89
CA LEU A 77 -11.32 10.30 12.45
C LEU A 77 -12.43 11.21 11.97
N ALA A 78 -12.91 11.04 10.74
CA ALA A 78 -13.89 11.94 10.13
C ALA A 78 -14.97 11.16 9.39
N ASN A 79 -15.51 10.15 10.04
CA ASN A 79 -16.45 9.21 9.45
C ASN A 79 -17.70 9.94 8.89
N PRO A 80 -17.93 9.91 7.57
CA PRO A 80 -19.08 10.59 6.97
C PRO A 80 -20.41 9.88 7.24
N PHE A 81 -20.38 8.63 7.72
CA PHE A 81 -21.59 7.85 8.02
C PHE A 81 -22.13 8.08 9.41
N VAL A 82 -21.35 8.70 10.30
CA VAL A 82 -21.77 9.02 11.66
C VAL A 82 -22.41 10.39 11.68
N LYS A 83 -23.59 10.48 12.28
CA LYS A 83 -24.36 11.73 12.37
C LYS A 83 -24.26 12.37 13.73
#